data_83fbeb508eecf100afa41d6864d1b180
#
_entry.id   83fbeb508eecf100afa41d6864d1b180
#
_cell.length_a   1.000
_cell.length_b   1.000
_cell.length_c   1.000
_cell.angle_alpha   90.00
_cell.angle_beta   90.00
_cell.angle_gamma   90.00
#
_symmetry.space_group_name_H-M   'P 1'
#
loop_
_entity.id
_entity.type
_entity.pdbx_description
1 polymer ?
#
loop_
_entity_poly.entity_id
_entity_poly.type
_entity_poly.pdbx_seq_one_letter_code
_entity_poly.pdbx_strand_id
1 'polypeptide(L)'
;KWKTAAEAADEALKIAEEGGKELVQGSTVWPTSMLNTIRNIQQSCLDYDYANKEALLCVRHQRFTPPVFYHFRVPEEDQDYYDQFRIGGFGASMKMVEMFYTEHGLPLSEDKQWVASRYEKSRENDERYRNVVPLNEEVLSLHLRREPRFYADIAAHGTYWYKKTVGGGNEPLYCNCLQGQRMGTSSKNYDIQTPQNLTGYYIKKFDNADVAFKDYYSNSTSESGDILLRLPDLLLASAEAW
;
A
#
# COMPACT_ATOMS: atom_id res chain seq x y z
N LYS A 1 -0.78 -24.35 27.54
CA LYS A 1 -1.61 -23.49 26.65
C LYS A 1 -0.86 -23.10 25.38
N TRP A 2 0.34 -22.53 25.50
CA TRP A 2 1.13 -22.10 24.32
C TRP A 2 1.50 -23.27 23.41
N LYS A 3 1.99 -24.38 23.97
CA LYS A 3 2.31 -25.59 23.21
C LYS A 3 1.11 -26.11 22.39
N THR A 4 -0.08 -26.13 22.99
CA THR A 4 -1.30 -26.55 22.27
C THR A 4 -1.66 -25.59 21.14
N ALA A 5 -1.44 -24.29 21.33
CA ALA A 5 -1.65 -23.28 20.28
C ALA A 5 -0.65 -23.46 19.14
N ALA A 6 0.63 -23.68 19.46
CA ALA A 6 1.68 -23.94 18.49
C ALA A 6 1.38 -25.19 17.65
N GLU A 7 1.06 -26.31 18.31
CA GLU A 7 0.71 -27.57 17.64
C GLU A 7 -0.52 -27.40 16.72
N ALA A 8 -1.53 -26.65 17.15
CA ALA A 8 -2.71 -26.36 16.32
C ALA A 8 -2.38 -25.47 15.11
N ALA A 9 -1.51 -24.47 15.30
CA ALA A 9 -1.06 -23.60 14.21
C ALA A 9 -0.23 -24.39 13.18
N ASP A 10 0.66 -25.25 13.63
CA ASP A 10 1.48 -26.09 12.74
C ASP A 10 0.64 -27.09 11.95
N GLU A 11 -0.38 -27.68 12.57
CA GLU A 11 -1.33 -28.56 11.86
C GLU A 11 -2.13 -27.76 10.81
N ALA A 12 -2.60 -26.56 11.16
CA ALA A 12 -3.30 -25.69 10.23
C ALA A 12 -2.42 -25.25 9.05
N LEU A 13 -1.14 -24.95 9.30
CA LEU A 13 -0.16 -24.64 8.25
C LEU A 13 0.02 -25.82 7.30
N LYS A 14 0.20 -27.01 7.83
CA LYS A 14 0.34 -28.23 7.01
C LYS A 14 -0.88 -28.45 6.13
N ILE A 15 -2.09 -28.33 6.67
CA ILE A 15 -3.34 -28.46 5.91
C ILE A 15 -3.44 -27.38 4.83
N ALA A 16 -3.05 -26.14 5.13
CA ALA A 16 -3.04 -25.06 4.17
C ALA A 16 -2.08 -25.32 3.00
N GLU A 17 -0.87 -25.80 3.29
CA GLU A 17 0.13 -26.17 2.27
C GLU A 17 -0.37 -27.36 1.41
N GLU A 18 -0.93 -28.39 2.02
CA GLU A 18 -1.55 -29.52 1.31
C GLU A 18 -2.71 -29.06 0.42
N GLY A 19 -3.42 -28.01 0.83
CA GLY A 19 -4.47 -27.35 0.06
C GLY A 19 -3.94 -26.39 -1.03
N GLY A 20 -2.62 -26.33 -1.26
CA GLY A 20 -1.99 -25.48 -2.27
C GLY A 20 -1.89 -24.00 -1.89
N LYS A 21 -1.99 -23.68 -0.59
CA LYS A 21 -1.78 -22.32 -0.11
C LYS A 21 -0.30 -22.03 0.03
N GLU A 22 0.11 -20.86 -0.44
CA GLU A 22 1.50 -20.40 -0.41
C GLU A 22 1.56 -18.87 -0.33
N LEU A 23 2.68 -18.32 0.12
CA LEU A 23 2.88 -16.87 0.13
C LEU A 23 2.91 -16.33 -1.30
N VAL A 24 2.26 -15.20 -1.52
CA VAL A 24 2.30 -14.50 -2.81
C VAL A 24 3.71 -13.93 -3.03
N GLN A 25 4.38 -14.45 -4.02
CA GLN A 25 5.74 -14.06 -4.38
C GLN A 25 6.01 -14.32 -5.86
N GLY A 26 7.20 -13.93 -6.32
CA GLY A 26 7.65 -14.26 -7.67
C GLY A 26 7.12 -13.34 -8.77
N SER A 27 6.49 -12.20 -8.44
CA SER A 27 6.15 -11.21 -9.47
C SER A 27 7.42 -10.72 -10.17
N THR A 28 7.36 -10.67 -11.51
CA THR A 28 8.40 -10.10 -12.38
C THR A 28 7.83 -9.08 -13.36
N VAL A 29 6.61 -8.63 -13.11
CA VAL A 29 5.86 -7.73 -14.00
C VAL A 29 6.44 -6.32 -13.99
N TRP A 30 6.94 -5.89 -12.84
CA TRP A 30 7.46 -4.54 -12.63
C TRP A 30 8.98 -4.47 -12.83
N PRO A 31 9.54 -3.29 -13.16
CA PRO A 31 10.94 -3.17 -13.59
C PRO A 31 12.00 -3.56 -12.56
N THR A 32 11.70 -3.50 -11.26
CA THR A 32 12.67 -3.79 -10.20
C THR A 32 12.16 -4.81 -9.20
N SER A 33 13.09 -5.48 -8.51
CA SER A 33 12.75 -6.45 -7.45
C SER A 33 11.98 -5.79 -6.31
N MET A 34 12.33 -4.57 -5.93
CA MET A 34 11.62 -3.81 -4.89
C MET A 34 10.15 -3.58 -5.28
N LEU A 35 9.90 -3.12 -6.50
CA LEU A 35 8.53 -2.92 -7.00
C LEU A 35 7.75 -4.23 -7.07
N ASN A 36 8.40 -5.33 -7.47
CA ASN A 36 7.75 -6.63 -7.51
C ASN A 36 7.39 -7.11 -6.09
N THR A 37 8.24 -6.85 -5.10
CA THR A 37 7.93 -7.12 -3.68
C THR A 37 6.73 -6.28 -3.21
N ILE A 38 6.72 -4.98 -3.51
CA ILE A 38 5.61 -4.08 -3.20
C ILE A 38 4.31 -4.60 -3.83
N ARG A 39 4.36 -5.00 -5.11
CA ARG A 39 3.20 -5.56 -5.81
C ARG A 39 2.71 -6.86 -5.17
N ASN A 40 3.60 -7.77 -4.80
CA ASN A 40 3.22 -9.00 -4.11
C ASN A 40 2.48 -8.71 -2.79
N ILE A 41 2.96 -7.74 -2.01
CA ILE A 41 2.32 -7.32 -0.77
C ILE A 41 0.93 -6.75 -1.03
N GLN A 42 0.78 -5.89 -2.04
CA GLN A 42 -0.53 -5.34 -2.42
C GLN A 42 -1.48 -6.43 -2.89
N GLN A 43 -1.02 -7.31 -3.77
CA GLN A 43 -1.82 -8.38 -4.36
C GLN A 43 -2.31 -9.37 -3.30
N SER A 44 -1.50 -9.66 -2.30
CA SER A 44 -1.87 -10.57 -1.20
C SER A 44 -3.09 -10.12 -0.39
N CYS A 45 -3.48 -8.85 -0.51
CA CYS A 45 -4.62 -8.26 0.20
C CYS A 45 -5.85 -8.01 -0.70
N LEU A 46 -5.72 -8.19 -2.03
CA LEU A 46 -6.75 -7.74 -2.98
C LEU A 46 -7.70 -8.82 -3.44
N ASP A 47 -7.18 -10.00 -3.70
CA ASP A 47 -7.96 -11.10 -4.25
C ASP A 47 -8.60 -11.89 -3.12
N TYR A 48 -9.91 -11.79 -2.97
CA TYR A 48 -10.69 -12.43 -1.91
C TYR A 48 -11.23 -13.81 -2.32
N ASP A 49 -10.86 -14.30 -3.50
CA ASP A 49 -11.30 -15.58 -4.02
C ASP A 49 -10.21 -16.66 -3.95
N TYR A 50 -10.52 -17.80 -4.55
CA TYR A 50 -9.60 -18.95 -4.59
C TYR A 50 -8.29 -18.69 -5.34
N ALA A 51 -8.24 -17.62 -6.14
CA ALA A 51 -7.01 -17.22 -6.84
C ALA A 51 -5.96 -16.64 -5.90
N ASN A 52 -6.37 -16.09 -4.75
CA ASN A 52 -5.43 -15.65 -3.72
C ASN A 52 -4.88 -16.85 -2.95
N LYS A 53 -3.62 -17.16 -3.20
CA LYS A 53 -2.93 -18.30 -2.58
C LYS A 53 -2.72 -18.15 -1.09
N GLU A 54 -2.70 -16.93 -0.56
CA GLU A 54 -2.58 -16.68 0.89
C GLU A 54 -3.92 -16.73 1.62
N ALA A 55 -5.03 -16.49 0.94
CA ALA A 55 -6.33 -16.37 1.58
C ALA A 55 -6.84 -17.74 2.08
N LEU A 56 -7.10 -17.82 3.38
CA LEU A 56 -7.62 -19.01 4.04
C LEU A 56 -9.13 -18.89 4.34
N LEU A 57 -9.55 -17.70 4.75
CA LEU A 57 -10.95 -17.39 5.02
C LEU A 57 -11.32 -16.06 4.42
N CYS A 58 -12.30 -16.05 3.56
CA CYS A 58 -12.84 -14.87 2.91
C CYS A 58 -14.34 -14.75 3.13
N VAL A 59 -14.82 -13.54 3.23
CA VAL A 59 -16.24 -13.21 3.21
C VAL A 59 -16.56 -12.45 1.94
N ARG A 60 -17.47 -12.97 1.14
CA ARG A 60 -17.99 -12.28 -0.05
C ARG A 60 -19.14 -11.36 0.35
N HIS A 61 -19.14 -10.17 -0.19
CA HIS A 61 -20.27 -9.25 -0.08
C HIS A 61 -20.47 -8.50 -1.39
N GLN A 62 -21.65 -7.96 -1.60
CA GLN A 62 -21.86 -7.02 -2.69
C GLN A 62 -21.00 -5.78 -2.44
N ARG A 63 -20.35 -5.35 -3.50
CA ARG A 63 -19.33 -4.33 -3.45
C ARG A 63 -19.81 -3.07 -2.77
N PHE A 64 -19.11 -2.73 -1.70
CA PHE A 64 -18.92 -1.37 -1.29
C PHE A 64 -17.53 -0.95 -1.77
N THR A 65 -17.43 -0.08 -2.76
CA THR A 65 -16.13 0.46 -3.15
C THR A 65 -15.63 1.30 -1.97
N PRO A 66 -14.57 0.88 -1.27
CA PRO A 66 -14.10 1.66 -0.15
C PRO A 66 -13.77 3.06 -0.61
N PRO A 67 -14.25 4.12 0.07
CA PRO A 67 -13.95 5.50 -0.29
C PRO A 67 -12.45 5.83 -0.20
N VAL A 68 -11.62 4.92 0.29
CA VAL A 68 -10.15 5.01 0.31
C VAL A 68 -9.54 5.30 -1.06
N PHE A 69 -10.20 4.95 -2.15
CA PHE A 69 -9.66 5.09 -3.51
C PHE A 69 -9.91 6.45 -4.16
N TYR A 70 -10.63 7.34 -3.53
CA TYR A 70 -10.99 8.65 -4.07
C TYR A 70 -10.12 9.79 -3.51
N HIS A 71 -8.84 9.52 -3.26
CA HIS A 71 -8.05 10.35 -2.36
C HIS A 71 -7.25 11.46 -3.02
N PHE A 72 -7.14 11.50 -4.34
CA PHE A 72 -6.28 12.48 -4.98
C PHE A 72 -6.77 12.81 -6.40
N ARG A 73 -6.30 13.93 -6.89
CA ARG A 73 -6.53 14.34 -8.28
C ARG A 73 -5.86 13.35 -9.23
N VAL A 74 -6.65 12.71 -10.05
CA VAL A 74 -6.22 11.97 -11.24
C VAL A 74 -5.51 12.90 -12.25
N PRO A 75 -4.73 12.38 -13.19
CA PRO A 75 -4.17 13.15 -14.30
C PRO A 75 -5.19 14.06 -14.97
N GLU A 76 -4.75 15.22 -15.47
CA GLU A 76 -5.63 16.22 -16.11
C GLU A 76 -6.52 15.63 -17.21
N GLU A 77 -6.02 14.62 -17.91
CA GLU A 77 -6.73 13.87 -18.96
C GLU A 77 -7.99 13.15 -18.45
N ASP A 78 -8.07 12.89 -17.14
CA ASP A 78 -9.17 12.18 -16.50
C ASP A 78 -9.93 13.08 -15.48
N GLN A 79 -9.61 14.37 -15.37
CA GLN A 79 -10.14 15.27 -14.33
C GLN A 79 -11.66 15.45 -14.39
N ASP A 80 -12.23 15.59 -15.57
CA ASP A 80 -13.67 15.87 -15.73
C ASP A 80 -14.57 14.75 -15.21
N TYR A 81 -14.08 13.52 -15.20
CA TYR A 81 -14.83 12.37 -14.73
C TYR A 81 -14.78 12.18 -13.22
N TYR A 82 -13.66 12.59 -12.57
CA TYR A 82 -13.35 12.27 -11.18
C TYR A 82 -13.54 13.44 -10.20
N ASP A 83 -13.74 14.64 -10.68
CA ASP A 83 -14.01 15.82 -9.84
C ASP A 83 -15.28 15.67 -9.00
N GLN A 84 -16.19 14.80 -9.40
CA GLN A 84 -17.45 14.53 -8.70
C GLN A 84 -17.30 13.61 -7.48
N PHE A 85 -16.17 12.91 -7.32
CA PHE A 85 -16.01 11.84 -6.33
C PHE A 85 -14.81 12.04 -5.38
N ARG A 86 -14.43 13.27 -5.12
CA ARG A 86 -13.33 13.62 -4.24
C ARG A 86 -13.69 13.38 -2.77
N ILE A 87 -13.47 12.18 -2.28
CA ILE A 87 -13.56 11.91 -0.85
C ILE A 87 -12.15 11.81 -0.27
N GLY A 88 -11.57 12.94 0.14
CA GLY A 88 -10.22 13.00 0.73
C GLY A 88 -10.19 12.78 2.25
N GLY A 89 -11.24 12.23 2.84
CA GLY A 89 -11.38 12.15 4.30
C GLY A 89 -10.50 11.10 5.01
N PHE A 90 -9.85 10.21 4.28
CA PHE A 90 -9.07 9.12 4.86
C PHE A 90 -7.57 9.34 4.64
N GLY A 91 -6.85 9.60 5.71
CA GLY A 91 -5.39 9.71 5.70
C GLY A 91 -4.77 8.88 6.80
N ALA A 92 -3.57 8.34 6.55
CA ALA A 92 -2.81 7.70 7.59
C ALA A 92 -2.29 8.77 8.57
N SER A 93 -2.31 8.46 9.86
CA SER A 93 -1.70 9.34 10.87
C SER A 93 -0.18 9.24 10.82
N MET A 94 0.51 10.29 11.26
CA MET A 94 1.98 10.26 11.43
C MET A 94 2.43 9.09 12.31
N LYS A 95 1.69 8.80 13.38
CA LYS A 95 1.97 7.66 14.24
C LYS A 95 1.94 6.33 13.48
N MET A 96 0.97 6.16 12.58
CA MET A 96 0.89 4.96 11.75
C MET A 96 2.09 4.87 10.79
N VAL A 97 2.47 5.99 10.19
CA VAL A 97 3.65 6.07 9.31
C VAL A 97 4.93 5.69 10.06
N GLU A 98 5.07 6.09 11.32
CA GLU A 98 6.22 5.76 12.15
C GLU A 98 6.24 4.30 12.63
N MET A 99 5.12 3.57 12.58
CA MET A 99 5.06 2.15 12.96
C MET A 99 5.70 1.21 11.93
N PHE A 100 5.83 1.63 10.68
CA PHE A 100 6.55 0.84 9.67
C PHE A 100 8.04 0.80 10.00
N TYR A 101 8.68 -0.32 9.69
CA TYR A 101 10.09 -0.53 9.97
C TYR A 101 11.02 0.16 8.95
N THR A 102 12.28 0.31 9.33
CA THR A 102 13.36 0.72 8.43
C THR A 102 13.74 -0.42 7.47
N GLU A 103 14.60 -0.13 6.50
CA GLU A 103 15.19 -1.15 5.63
C GLU A 103 15.98 -2.24 6.38
N HIS A 104 16.37 -1.97 7.62
CA HIS A 104 17.08 -2.92 8.48
C HIS A 104 16.11 -3.84 9.26
N GLY A 105 14.80 -3.70 9.09
CA GLY A 105 13.79 -4.47 9.82
C GLY A 105 13.65 -4.06 11.29
N LEU A 106 14.05 -2.85 11.63
CA LEU A 106 13.98 -2.31 12.99
C LEU A 106 12.86 -1.25 13.10
N PRO A 107 12.21 -1.16 14.27
CA PRO A 107 11.38 0.00 14.59
C PRO A 107 12.21 1.29 14.47
N LEU A 108 11.58 2.38 14.03
CA LEU A 108 12.27 3.68 13.88
C LEU A 108 12.95 4.15 15.16
N SER A 109 12.37 3.86 16.32
CA SER A 109 12.93 4.25 17.63
C SER A 109 14.19 3.46 18.02
N GLU A 110 14.43 2.33 17.39
CA GLU A 110 15.55 1.44 17.70
C GLU A 110 16.69 1.50 16.67
N ASP A 111 16.39 2.01 15.48
CA ASP A 111 17.40 2.18 14.44
C ASP A 111 18.15 3.50 14.64
N LYS A 112 19.36 3.40 15.20
CA LYS A 112 20.19 4.55 15.54
C LYS A 112 20.55 5.45 14.36
N GLN A 113 20.58 4.91 13.15
CA GLN A 113 20.84 5.68 11.92
C GLN A 113 19.65 6.58 11.56
N TRP A 114 18.46 6.26 12.06
CA TRP A 114 17.21 6.90 11.71
C TRP A 114 16.68 7.88 12.77
N VAL A 115 16.93 7.61 14.03
CA VAL A 115 16.29 8.31 15.14
C VAL A 115 16.51 9.83 15.11
N ALA A 116 17.73 10.26 14.80
CA ALA A 116 18.10 11.68 14.90
C ALA A 116 17.61 12.50 13.68
N SER A 117 17.60 11.91 12.49
CA SER A 117 17.42 12.62 11.21
C SER A 117 16.09 12.37 10.50
N ARG A 118 15.17 11.60 11.11
CA ARG A 118 13.94 11.17 10.42
C ARG A 118 13.02 12.29 9.94
N TYR A 119 13.10 13.46 10.56
CA TYR A 119 12.34 14.64 10.18
C TYR A 119 13.16 15.67 9.39
N GLU A 120 14.40 15.33 9.04
CA GLU A 120 15.24 16.14 8.17
C GLU A 120 15.02 15.75 6.71
N LYS A 121 15.38 16.62 5.80
CA LYS A 121 15.41 16.30 4.36
C LYS A 121 16.70 15.57 4.03
N SER A 122 16.60 14.57 3.19
CA SER A 122 17.72 13.79 2.68
C SER A 122 17.50 13.43 1.22
N ARG A 123 18.52 12.85 0.59
CA ARG A 123 18.46 12.42 -0.82
C ARG A 123 18.75 10.93 -0.89
N GLU A 124 17.93 10.23 -1.64
CA GLU A 124 18.20 8.83 -1.97
C GLU A 124 19.15 8.77 -3.17
N ASN A 125 20.18 7.95 -3.08
CA ASN A 125 21.14 7.71 -4.15
C ASN A 125 21.35 6.22 -4.46
N ASP A 126 20.67 5.34 -3.73
CA ASP A 126 20.73 3.91 -3.93
C ASP A 126 19.78 3.50 -5.07
N GLU A 127 20.35 2.92 -6.12
CA GLU A 127 19.63 2.46 -7.30
C GLU A 127 18.51 1.44 -7.01
N ARG A 128 18.59 0.74 -5.88
CA ARG A 128 17.51 -0.18 -5.45
C ARG A 128 16.17 0.53 -5.27
N TYR A 129 16.20 1.82 -4.91
CA TYR A 129 15.01 2.64 -4.65
C TYR A 129 14.56 3.50 -5.83
N ARG A 130 15.27 3.47 -6.98
CA ARG A 130 15.02 4.33 -8.15
C ARG A 130 13.54 4.49 -8.52
N ASN A 131 12.78 3.40 -8.48
CA ASN A 131 11.39 3.40 -8.89
C ASN A 131 10.41 3.52 -7.71
N VAL A 132 10.92 3.74 -6.51
CA VAL A 132 10.13 3.89 -5.29
C VAL A 132 10.14 5.32 -4.81
N VAL A 133 11.29 5.98 -4.95
CA VAL A 133 11.52 7.40 -4.67
C VAL A 133 12.39 8.00 -5.77
N PRO A 134 12.30 9.33 -6.03
CA PRO A 134 13.18 9.98 -6.98
C PRO A 134 14.61 10.00 -6.44
N LEU A 135 15.58 9.57 -7.26
CA LEU A 135 16.98 9.63 -6.87
C LEU A 135 17.50 11.06 -6.93
N ASN A 136 18.35 11.42 -5.97
CA ASN A 136 19.01 12.72 -5.86
C ASN A 136 18.07 13.93 -5.63
N GLU A 137 16.80 13.71 -5.37
CA GLU A 137 15.87 14.77 -4.96
C GLU A 137 15.74 14.84 -3.43
N GLU A 138 15.42 16.01 -2.90
CA GLU A 138 15.20 16.20 -1.47
C GLU A 138 13.83 15.71 -1.05
N VAL A 139 13.83 14.71 -0.21
CA VAL A 139 12.64 14.10 0.38
C VAL A 139 12.81 14.01 1.90
N LEU A 140 11.72 14.01 2.65
CA LEU A 140 11.77 13.77 4.09
C LEU A 140 12.38 12.39 4.37
N SER A 141 13.41 12.34 5.21
CA SER A 141 14.12 11.09 5.53
C SER A 141 13.18 9.99 6.03
N LEU A 142 12.10 10.38 6.73
CA LEU A 142 11.05 9.46 7.17
C LEU A 142 10.44 8.62 6.05
N HIS A 143 10.49 9.09 4.80
CA HIS A 143 9.93 8.39 3.64
C HIS A 143 10.95 7.55 2.85
N LEU A 144 12.23 7.65 3.19
CA LEU A 144 13.31 6.95 2.50
C LEU A 144 13.65 5.63 3.22
N ARG A 145 14.21 4.67 2.51
CA ARG A 145 14.76 3.42 3.05
C ARG A 145 13.89 2.72 4.08
N ARG A 146 12.60 2.65 3.79
CA ARG A 146 11.63 1.94 4.61
C ARG A 146 11.44 0.50 4.11
N GLU A 147 10.88 -0.33 4.97
CA GLU A 147 10.45 -1.66 4.57
C GLU A 147 9.47 -1.62 3.38
N PRO A 148 9.42 -2.65 2.52
CA PRO A 148 8.53 -2.64 1.34
C PRO A 148 7.05 -2.42 1.67
N ARG A 149 6.57 -2.84 2.85
CA ARG A 149 5.18 -2.60 3.29
C ARG A 149 4.83 -1.12 3.39
N PHE A 150 5.77 -0.28 3.80
CA PHE A 150 5.53 1.16 3.81
C PHE A 150 5.14 1.67 2.43
N TYR A 151 5.91 1.30 1.42
CA TYR A 151 5.65 1.72 0.04
C TYR A 151 4.46 1.01 -0.61
N ALA A 152 4.07 -0.15 -0.10
CA ALA A 152 2.88 -0.86 -0.54
C ALA A 152 1.59 -0.24 0.02
N ASP A 153 1.63 0.20 1.28
CA ASP A 153 0.44 0.59 2.03
C ASP A 153 0.23 2.10 2.10
N ILE A 154 1.30 2.90 1.96
CA ILE A 154 1.29 4.35 2.15
C ILE A 154 1.83 5.08 0.91
N ALA A 155 1.10 6.10 0.46
CA ALA A 155 1.63 7.10 -0.45
C ALA A 155 1.99 8.36 0.36
N ALA A 156 3.26 8.71 0.35
CA ALA A 156 3.83 9.85 1.04
C ALA A 156 4.45 10.83 0.05
N HIS A 157 4.59 12.10 0.43
CA HIS A 157 5.30 13.05 -0.40
C HIS A 157 6.70 12.56 -0.76
N GLY A 158 7.06 12.64 -2.03
CA GLY A 158 8.35 12.19 -2.53
C GLY A 158 8.46 10.69 -2.78
N THR A 159 7.37 9.94 -2.73
CA THR A 159 7.35 8.53 -3.16
C THR A 159 6.65 8.37 -4.49
N TYR A 160 6.83 7.23 -5.13
CA TYR A 160 6.07 6.88 -6.32
C TYR A 160 4.92 5.92 -6.01
N TRP A 161 3.80 6.18 -6.68
CA TRP A 161 2.67 5.27 -6.72
C TRP A 161 2.62 4.64 -8.11
N TYR A 162 3.05 3.41 -8.22
CA TYR A 162 2.98 2.66 -9.46
C TYR A 162 1.57 2.19 -9.72
N LYS A 163 1.08 2.48 -10.91
CA LYS A 163 -0.25 2.08 -11.35
C LYS A 163 -0.28 1.89 -12.86
N LYS A 164 -1.14 1.00 -13.31
CA LYS A 164 -1.40 0.80 -14.73
C LYS A 164 -2.05 2.05 -15.32
N THR A 165 -1.63 2.42 -16.51
CA THR A 165 -2.25 3.51 -17.28
C THR A 165 -3.37 2.98 -18.17
N VAL A 166 -4.25 3.89 -18.64
CA VAL A 166 -5.33 3.56 -19.58
C VAL A 166 -4.82 2.92 -20.88
N GLY A 167 -3.60 3.23 -21.29
CA GLY A 167 -2.94 2.61 -22.45
C GLY A 167 -2.29 1.26 -22.19
N GLY A 168 -2.41 0.73 -20.96
CA GLY A 168 -1.84 -0.56 -20.58
C GLY A 168 -0.37 -0.53 -20.15
N GLY A 169 0.27 0.65 -20.13
CA GLY A 169 1.59 0.85 -19.55
C GLY A 169 1.56 0.89 -18.02
N ASN A 170 2.73 0.79 -17.41
CA ASN A 170 2.90 0.96 -15.97
C ASN A 170 3.73 2.23 -15.76
N GLU A 171 3.13 3.24 -15.14
CA GLU A 171 3.81 4.51 -14.90
C GLU A 171 3.82 4.87 -13.42
N PRO A 172 4.93 5.48 -12.96
CA PRO A 172 5.00 6.00 -11.62
C PRO A 172 4.24 7.34 -11.53
N LEU A 173 3.30 7.42 -10.60
CA LEU A 173 2.72 8.69 -10.20
C LEU A 173 3.55 9.26 -9.05
N TYR A 174 4.19 10.39 -9.26
CA TYR A 174 4.88 11.11 -8.19
C TYR A 174 3.89 11.67 -7.18
N CYS A 175 4.02 11.26 -5.92
CA CYS A 175 3.16 11.70 -4.83
C CYS A 175 3.61 13.08 -4.35
N ASN A 176 3.05 14.14 -4.94
CA ASN A 176 3.31 15.52 -4.52
C ASN A 176 2.22 16.00 -3.57
N CYS A 177 2.44 15.79 -2.26
CA CYS A 177 1.49 16.09 -1.19
C CYS A 177 1.72 17.48 -0.55
N LEU A 178 2.54 18.33 -1.13
CA LEU A 178 2.75 19.70 -0.64
C LEU A 178 1.51 20.56 -0.87
N GLN A 179 1.32 21.56 -0.02
CA GLN A 179 0.21 22.51 -0.14
C GLN A 179 0.18 23.15 -1.52
N GLY A 180 -0.99 23.21 -2.12
CA GLY A 180 -1.19 23.75 -3.46
C GLY A 180 -0.78 22.83 -4.59
N GLN A 181 -0.21 21.67 -4.29
CA GLN A 181 0.17 20.66 -5.27
C GLN A 181 -0.94 19.63 -5.47
N ARG A 182 -0.74 18.75 -6.47
CA ARG A 182 -1.76 17.81 -6.94
C ARG A 182 -2.40 16.94 -5.86
N MET A 183 -1.60 16.46 -4.91
CA MET A 183 -2.05 15.62 -3.79
C MET A 183 -2.07 16.38 -2.46
N GLY A 184 -1.81 17.67 -2.47
CA GLY A 184 -1.81 18.50 -1.28
C GLY A 184 -3.15 19.20 -1.05
N THR A 185 -3.28 19.82 0.12
CA THR A 185 -4.39 20.70 0.42
C THR A 185 -4.31 21.95 -0.45
N SER A 186 -5.41 22.31 -1.11
CA SER A 186 -5.49 23.54 -1.91
C SER A 186 -6.25 24.61 -1.16
N SER A 187 -5.66 25.78 -1.03
CA SER A 187 -6.35 26.96 -0.48
C SER A 187 -7.46 27.49 -1.40
N LYS A 188 -7.42 27.14 -2.68
CA LYS A 188 -8.40 27.62 -3.68
C LYS A 188 -9.62 26.70 -3.81
N ASN A 189 -9.55 25.45 -3.38
CA ASN A 189 -10.59 24.44 -3.53
C ASN A 189 -11.00 23.86 -2.18
N TYR A 190 -10.88 24.63 -1.12
CA TYR A 190 -11.44 24.29 0.17
C TYR A 190 -12.96 24.45 0.09
N ASP A 191 -13.58 23.49 -0.55
CA ASP A 191 -15.03 23.30 -0.45
C ASP A 191 -15.27 22.40 0.76
N ILE A 192 -16.05 22.88 1.70
CA ILE A 192 -16.46 22.15 2.92
C ILE A 192 -17.16 20.82 2.54
N GLN A 193 -17.67 20.73 1.32
CA GLN A 193 -18.35 19.54 0.82
C GLN A 193 -17.41 18.42 0.33
N THR A 194 -16.13 18.72 0.11
CA THR A 194 -15.14 17.73 -0.31
C THR A 194 -14.03 17.58 0.74
N PRO A 195 -14.14 16.59 1.62
CA PRO A 195 -13.11 16.33 2.61
C PRO A 195 -11.74 16.13 1.95
N GLN A 196 -10.74 16.87 2.40
CA GLN A 196 -9.37 16.76 1.92
C GLN A 196 -8.53 15.94 2.91
N ASN A 197 -7.53 15.23 2.39
CA ASN A 197 -6.56 14.58 3.26
C ASN A 197 -5.69 15.63 3.96
N LEU A 198 -5.86 15.76 5.26
CA LEU A 198 -5.14 16.74 6.09
C LEU A 198 -3.79 16.21 6.61
N THR A 199 -3.53 14.91 6.46
CA THR A 199 -2.31 14.30 7.00
C THR A 199 -1.15 14.32 6.01
N GLY A 200 -1.42 14.47 4.72
CA GLY A 200 -0.43 14.35 3.65
C GLY A 200 -0.01 12.90 3.34
N TYR A 201 -0.63 11.92 4.00
CA TYR A 201 -0.40 10.49 3.79
C TYR A 201 -1.65 9.83 3.28
N TYR A 202 -1.54 9.16 2.13
CA TYR A 202 -2.65 8.43 1.52
C TYR A 202 -2.49 6.93 1.74
N ILE A 203 -3.60 6.25 1.89
CA ILE A 203 -3.63 4.80 2.08
C ILE A 203 -3.66 4.15 0.70
N LYS A 204 -2.64 3.35 0.38
CA LYS A 204 -2.55 2.55 -0.85
C LYS A 204 -3.00 1.10 -0.63
N LYS A 205 -3.06 0.66 0.60
CA LYS A 205 -3.53 -0.68 0.93
C LYS A 205 -4.89 -0.91 0.30
N PHE A 206 -5.09 -2.05 -0.32
CA PHE A 206 -6.27 -2.41 -1.10
C PHE A 206 -6.42 -1.66 -2.45
N ASP A 207 -5.42 -0.91 -2.89
CA ASP A 207 -5.39 -0.38 -4.24
C ASP A 207 -4.77 -1.39 -5.20
N ASN A 208 -5.50 -1.73 -6.27
CA ASN A 208 -4.99 -2.63 -7.29
C ASN A 208 -4.14 -1.86 -8.30
N ALA A 209 -2.82 -2.05 -8.24
CA ALA A 209 -1.88 -1.40 -9.14
C ALA A 209 -2.04 -1.85 -10.61
N ASP A 210 -2.64 -3.00 -10.85
CA ASP A 210 -2.88 -3.54 -12.20
C ASP A 210 -4.17 -2.98 -12.85
N VAL A 211 -4.93 -2.15 -12.13
CA VAL A 211 -6.14 -1.49 -12.64
C VAL A 211 -5.88 0.01 -12.76
N ALA A 212 -6.08 0.57 -13.95
CA ALA A 212 -5.96 1.99 -14.15
C ALA A 212 -7.01 2.76 -13.32
N PHE A 213 -6.68 3.97 -12.91
CA PHE A 213 -7.61 4.81 -12.15
C PHE A 213 -8.97 4.97 -12.83
N LYS A 214 -8.98 5.13 -14.13
CA LYS A 214 -10.21 5.26 -14.92
C LYS A 214 -11.05 3.99 -14.97
N ASP A 215 -10.40 2.83 -15.06
CA ASP A 215 -11.08 1.54 -15.17
C ASP A 215 -11.66 1.08 -13.84
N TYR A 216 -11.23 1.67 -12.74
CA TYR A 216 -11.70 1.36 -11.41
C TYR A 216 -13.21 1.62 -11.24
N TYR A 217 -13.72 2.65 -11.92
CA TYR A 217 -15.13 3.00 -11.90
C TYR A 217 -15.98 2.19 -12.87
N SER A 218 -15.44 1.85 -14.03
CA SER A 218 -16.17 1.04 -15.02
C SER A 218 -16.36 -0.39 -14.56
N ASN A 219 -15.49 -0.89 -13.69
CA ASN A 219 -15.56 -2.22 -13.08
C ASN A 219 -16.32 -2.27 -11.75
N SER A 220 -17.13 -1.25 -11.46
CA SER A 220 -17.85 -1.09 -10.20
C SER A 220 -18.90 -2.17 -9.88
N THR A 221 -19.15 -3.11 -10.77
CA THR A 221 -20.11 -4.21 -10.58
C THR A 221 -19.46 -5.54 -10.17
N SER A 222 -18.14 -5.60 -10.02
CA SER A 222 -17.48 -6.83 -9.60
C SER A 222 -17.78 -7.15 -8.13
N GLU A 223 -17.94 -8.41 -7.83
CA GLU A 223 -18.03 -8.90 -6.45
C GLU A 223 -16.80 -8.47 -5.68
N SER A 224 -16.97 -8.10 -4.43
CA SER A 224 -15.89 -7.78 -3.51
C SER A 224 -15.97 -8.68 -2.29
N GLY A 225 -14.93 -8.69 -1.49
CA GLY A 225 -14.91 -9.45 -0.26
C GLY A 225 -13.77 -9.02 0.64
N ASP A 226 -13.83 -9.47 1.88
CA ASP A 226 -12.80 -9.27 2.86
C ASP A 226 -12.08 -10.58 3.15
N ILE A 227 -10.76 -10.52 3.18
CA ILE A 227 -9.93 -11.64 3.63
C ILE A 227 -9.81 -11.52 5.15
N LEU A 228 -10.41 -12.48 5.86
CA LEU A 228 -10.42 -12.49 7.32
C LEU A 228 -9.22 -13.22 7.92
N LEU A 229 -8.66 -14.20 7.21
CA LEU A 229 -7.50 -14.98 7.62
C LEU A 229 -6.62 -15.31 6.42
N ARG A 230 -5.34 -15.13 6.58
CA ARG A 230 -4.33 -15.44 5.56
C ARG A 230 -3.24 -16.36 6.13
N LEU A 231 -2.51 -16.99 5.22
CA LEU A 231 -1.37 -17.85 5.58
C LEU A 231 -0.32 -17.12 6.46
N PRO A 232 0.05 -15.84 6.23
CA PRO A 232 0.94 -15.12 7.13
C PRO A 232 0.43 -15.01 8.57
N ASP A 233 -0.88 -14.96 8.78
CA ASP A 233 -1.47 -14.88 10.12
C ASP A 233 -1.21 -16.17 10.91
N LEU A 234 -1.30 -17.34 10.25
CA LEU A 234 -0.95 -18.63 10.87
C LEU A 234 0.55 -18.75 11.14
N LEU A 235 1.40 -18.29 10.20
CA LEU A 235 2.85 -18.30 10.37
C LEU A 235 3.26 -17.46 11.59
N LEU A 236 2.68 -16.27 11.73
CA LEU A 236 2.95 -15.39 12.87
C LEU A 236 2.40 -15.99 14.18
N ALA A 237 1.22 -16.59 14.15
CA ALA A 237 0.64 -17.24 15.33
C ALA A 237 1.47 -18.46 15.78
N SER A 238 1.98 -19.25 14.84
CA SER A 238 2.92 -20.35 15.15
C SER A 238 4.21 -19.81 15.76
N ALA A 239 4.81 -18.80 15.15
CA ALA A 239 6.06 -18.19 15.63
C ALA A 239 5.91 -17.54 17.03
N GLU A 240 4.74 -16.98 17.34
CA GLU A 240 4.46 -16.43 18.68
C GLU A 240 4.26 -17.52 19.74
N ALA A 241 3.69 -18.65 19.33
CA ALA A 241 3.34 -19.71 20.24
C ALA A 241 4.52 -20.62 20.62
N TRP A 242 5.54 -20.73 19.78
CA TRP A 242 6.78 -21.46 20.04
C TRP A 242 7.81 -20.65 20.83
#